data_2bc513eb194de8beeb58a86d667dfa31
#
_entry.id   2bc513eb194de8beeb58a86d667dfa31
#
_cell.length_a   1.000
_cell.length_b   1.000
_cell.length_c   1.000
_cell.angle_alpha   90.00
_cell.angle_beta   90.00
_cell.angle_gamma   90.00
#
_symmetry.space_group_name_H-M   'P 1'
#
loop_
_entity.id
_entity.type
_entity.pdbx_description
1 polymer ?
#
loop_
_entity_poly.entity_id
_entity_poly.type
_entity_poly.pdbx_seq_one_letter_code
_entity_poly.pdbx_strand_id
1 'polypeptide(L)'
;MTVLLGETEGEKLPNLISILSEYGMTMEGGYIADMTRCYQNNPYCIFPKLSVSGDLAEQIKSEMTLVMNTHGMTVNDPARDTITTVPFMSTSDQAFAVTEQDQKQGEYILGAYATETVSEISAETEETEISEENAEASEEITEDTEKESRLTVIAAGSLIDEQIIDTFTELENTQLFMNIMAVNFENVKNVSIEAKSLSVEYNAVQHAGLFGTLMI
;
A
#
# COMPACT_ATOMS: atom_id res chain seq x y z
N MET A 1 -8.22 -6.36 0.29
CA MET A 1 -8.19 -5.84 1.69
C MET A 1 -6.88 -5.11 1.92
N THR A 2 -6.89 -3.95 2.58
CA THR A 2 -5.65 -3.22 2.96
C THR A 2 -5.54 -3.15 4.46
N VAL A 3 -4.37 -3.48 5.01
CA VAL A 3 -4.04 -3.43 6.44
C VAL A 3 -2.87 -2.48 6.65
N LEU A 4 -3.07 -1.46 7.48
CA LEU A 4 -2.00 -0.61 7.98
C LEU A 4 -1.81 -0.94 9.47
N LEU A 5 -0.61 -1.38 9.82
CA LEU A 5 -0.26 -1.69 11.19
C LEU A 5 0.21 -0.42 11.88
N GLY A 6 -0.47 -0.06 12.96
CA GLY A 6 -0.05 1.03 13.83
C GLY A 6 1.02 0.59 14.82
N GLU A 7 1.14 1.29 15.94
CA GLU A 7 2.13 1.02 16.99
C GLU A 7 1.76 -0.19 17.88
N THR A 8 0.70 -0.93 17.55
CA THR A 8 0.27 -2.10 18.31
C THR A 8 1.15 -3.30 17.98
N GLU A 9 1.81 -3.86 18.96
CA GLU A 9 2.61 -5.08 18.82
C GLU A 9 1.77 -6.27 18.34
N GLY A 10 2.34 -7.09 17.46
CA GLY A 10 1.67 -8.26 16.88
C GLY A 10 1.10 -9.23 17.90
N GLU A 11 1.75 -9.40 19.05
CA GLU A 11 1.28 -10.26 20.14
C GLU A 11 -0.13 -9.91 20.65
N LYS A 12 -0.55 -8.66 20.49
CA LYS A 12 -1.88 -8.17 20.86
C LYS A 12 -2.94 -8.41 19.78
N LEU A 13 -2.54 -8.93 18.61
CA LEU A 13 -3.38 -9.13 17.44
C LEU A 13 -3.33 -10.58 16.91
N PRO A 14 -3.57 -11.62 17.76
CA PRO A 14 -3.30 -13.00 17.38
C PRO A 14 -4.11 -13.48 16.16
N ASN A 15 -5.34 -13.02 16.00
CA ASN A 15 -6.17 -13.40 14.86
C ASN A 15 -5.65 -12.79 13.55
N LEU A 16 -5.19 -11.55 13.58
CA LEU A 16 -4.58 -10.91 12.42
C LEU A 16 -3.27 -11.60 12.04
N ILE A 17 -2.41 -11.88 13.01
CA ILE A 17 -1.15 -12.62 12.80
C ILE A 17 -1.41 -13.98 12.18
N SER A 18 -2.43 -14.71 12.64
CA SER A 18 -2.81 -16.00 12.05
C SER A 18 -3.22 -15.85 10.57
N ILE A 19 -3.99 -14.81 10.23
CA ILE A 19 -4.35 -14.52 8.84
C ILE A 19 -3.09 -14.20 8.02
N LEU A 20 -2.22 -13.31 8.49
CA LEU A 20 -1.01 -12.93 7.77
C LEU A 20 -0.09 -14.13 7.52
N SER A 21 0.00 -15.06 8.48
CA SER A 21 0.83 -16.26 8.33
C SER A 21 0.33 -17.20 7.22
N GLU A 22 -0.99 -17.29 6.98
CA GLU A 22 -1.55 -18.04 5.85
C GLU A 22 -1.08 -17.47 4.50
N TYR A 23 -0.89 -16.16 4.43
CA TYR A 23 -0.37 -15.45 3.26
C TYR A 23 1.17 -15.37 3.23
N GLY A 24 1.87 -16.12 4.08
CA GLY A 24 3.32 -16.15 4.14
C GLY A 24 3.97 -14.93 4.80
N MET A 25 3.21 -14.07 5.48
CA MET A 25 3.72 -12.88 6.16
C MET A 25 3.84 -13.13 7.65
N THR A 26 5.06 -13.02 8.19
CA THR A 26 5.31 -13.17 9.63
C THR A 26 5.79 -11.85 10.21
N MET A 27 5.10 -11.34 11.23
CA MET A 27 5.49 -10.13 11.94
C MET A 27 6.69 -10.37 12.84
N GLU A 28 7.67 -9.47 12.79
CA GLU A 28 8.79 -9.43 13.74
C GLU A 28 8.38 -8.62 14.98
N GLY A 29 8.94 -9.00 16.13
CA GLY A 29 8.71 -8.27 17.38
C GLY A 29 9.46 -6.94 17.43
N GLY A 30 8.90 -5.96 18.15
CA GLY A 30 9.50 -4.66 18.39
C GLY A 30 9.39 -3.71 17.19
N TYR A 31 10.23 -2.67 17.21
CA TYR A 31 10.28 -1.64 16.17
C TYR A 31 11.54 -1.79 15.32
N ILE A 32 11.42 -1.41 14.07
CA ILE A 32 12.55 -1.44 13.14
C ILE A 32 13.34 -0.13 13.26
N ALA A 33 14.68 -0.30 13.39
CA ALA A 33 15.65 0.78 13.38
C ALA A 33 16.61 0.59 12.21
N ASP A 34 16.76 1.59 11.33
CA ASP A 34 17.69 1.57 10.21
C ASP A 34 18.55 2.83 10.17
N MET A 35 19.79 2.74 10.65
CA MET A 35 20.75 3.86 10.65
C MET A 35 21.27 4.21 9.26
N THR A 36 21.16 3.30 8.31
CA THR A 36 21.66 3.49 6.93
C THR A 36 20.71 4.35 6.10
N ARG A 37 19.43 4.21 6.35
CA ARG A 37 18.36 4.89 5.59
C ARG A 37 17.43 5.70 6.51
N CYS A 38 18.02 6.49 7.43
CA CYS A 38 17.23 7.25 8.38
C CYS A 38 17.22 8.77 8.08
N TYR A 39 16.16 9.42 8.53
CA TYR A 39 16.03 10.87 8.50
C TYR A 39 16.68 11.49 9.74
N GLN A 40 17.57 12.48 9.54
CA GLN A 40 18.23 13.27 10.61
C GLN A 40 18.87 12.42 11.74
N ASN A 41 19.49 11.30 11.39
CA ASN A 41 20.08 10.35 12.36
C ASN A 41 19.08 9.73 13.36
N ASN A 42 17.78 9.77 13.06
CA ASN A 42 16.77 9.05 13.83
C ASN A 42 16.50 7.69 13.17
N PRO A 43 17.01 6.57 13.74
CA PRO A 43 16.91 5.25 13.11
C PRO A 43 15.47 4.71 12.98
N TYR A 44 14.53 5.26 13.75
CA TYR A 44 13.11 4.90 13.69
C TYR A 44 12.32 5.71 12.65
N CYS A 45 12.97 6.67 12.00
CA CYS A 45 12.40 7.48 10.93
C CYS A 45 13.09 7.10 9.62
N ILE A 46 12.49 6.17 8.87
CA ILE A 46 13.14 5.39 7.82
C ILE A 46 12.67 5.83 6.43
N PHE A 47 13.63 5.95 5.49
CA PHE A 47 13.38 5.98 4.05
C PHE A 47 13.47 4.56 3.49
N PRO A 48 12.37 3.82 3.34
CA PRO A 48 12.44 2.45 2.83
C PRO A 48 12.89 2.40 1.37
N LYS A 49 13.37 1.23 0.95
CA LYS A 49 13.55 0.91 -0.47
C LYS A 49 12.19 0.56 -1.04
N LEU A 50 11.85 1.13 -2.19
CA LEU A 50 10.65 0.80 -2.94
C LEU A 50 10.99 -0.13 -4.11
N SER A 51 10.27 -1.23 -4.23
CA SER A 51 10.32 -2.18 -5.35
C SER A 51 8.94 -2.32 -5.96
N VAL A 52 8.38 -1.20 -6.39
CA VAL A 52 7.05 -1.13 -6.99
C VAL A 52 7.10 -1.35 -8.50
N SER A 53 6.07 -1.98 -9.05
CA SER A 53 5.93 -2.22 -10.49
C SER A 53 4.46 -2.19 -10.91
N GLY A 54 4.20 -2.09 -12.21
CA GLY A 54 2.83 -2.01 -12.74
C GLY A 54 2.05 -0.84 -12.14
N ASP A 55 0.81 -1.08 -11.81
CA ASP A 55 -0.13 -0.07 -11.30
C ASP A 55 0.30 0.52 -9.95
N LEU A 56 1.05 -0.24 -9.12
CA LEU A 56 1.63 0.29 -7.88
C LEU A 56 2.70 1.36 -8.11
N ALA A 57 3.35 1.37 -9.28
CA ALA A 57 4.36 2.34 -9.64
C ALA A 57 3.79 3.56 -10.37
N GLU A 58 2.48 3.60 -10.62
CA GLU A 58 1.85 4.67 -11.38
C GLU A 58 2.10 6.04 -10.73
N GLN A 59 2.64 6.98 -11.50
CA GLN A 59 2.99 8.35 -11.08
C GLN A 59 4.01 8.46 -9.93
N ILE A 60 4.59 7.37 -9.44
CA ILE A 60 5.71 7.42 -8.49
C ILE A 60 6.97 7.86 -9.23
N LYS A 61 7.56 8.99 -8.82
CA LYS A 61 8.71 9.62 -9.48
C LYS A 61 10.04 9.32 -8.79
N SER A 62 9.99 8.89 -7.53
CA SER A 62 11.16 8.63 -6.70
C SER A 62 10.89 7.53 -5.67
N GLU A 63 11.93 7.06 -4.99
CA GLU A 63 11.80 6.16 -3.84
C GLU A 63 11.61 6.91 -2.51
N MET A 64 11.33 8.21 -2.56
CA MET A 64 11.24 9.04 -1.36
C MET A 64 9.92 8.85 -0.62
N THR A 65 9.81 7.77 0.11
CA THR A 65 8.77 7.56 1.13
C THR A 65 9.39 7.64 2.51
N LEU A 66 8.65 8.11 3.51
CA LEU A 66 9.10 8.21 4.89
C LEU A 66 8.11 7.49 5.80
N VAL A 67 8.62 6.60 6.66
CA VAL A 67 7.83 5.91 7.67
C VAL A 67 8.49 6.04 9.03
N MET A 68 7.68 6.06 10.08
CA MET A 68 8.16 6.21 11.47
C MET A 68 7.56 5.11 12.35
N ASN A 69 8.35 4.68 13.35
CA ASN A 69 7.93 3.70 14.35
C ASN A 69 7.25 2.46 13.70
N THR A 70 7.90 1.93 12.67
CA THR A 70 7.37 0.81 11.90
C THR A 70 7.73 -0.52 12.54
N HIS A 71 6.83 -1.51 12.40
CA HIS A 71 7.16 -2.90 12.61
C HIS A 71 7.78 -3.50 11.35
N GLY A 72 8.39 -4.67 11.49
CA GLY A 72 8.94 -5.43 10.37
C GLY A 72 8.17 -6.72 10.12
N MET A 73 8.29 -7.21 8.90
CA MET A 73 7.78 -8.51 8.50
C MET A 73 8.88 -9.30 7.81
N THR A 74 8.77 -10.63 7.86
CA THR A 74 9.45 -11.54 6.94
C THR A 74 8.42 -12.18 6.03
N VAL A 75 8.81 -12.44 4.77
CA VAL A 75 7.97 -13.12 3.79
C VAL A 75 8.52 -14.51 3.57
N ASN A 76 7.68 -15.51 3.75
CA ASN A 76 7.96 -16.93 3.60
C ASN A 76 6.99 -17.53 2.56
N ASP A 77 7.12 -18.80 2.27
CA ASP A 77 6.18 -19.50 1.40
C ASP A 77 4.77 -19.47 2.04
N PRO A 78 3.73 -19.08 1.29
CA PRO A 78 2.36 -19.05 1.80
C PRO A 78 1.82 -20.46 2.03
N ALA A 79 0.73 -20.56 2.79
CA ALA A 79 0.12 -21.86 3.15
C ALA A 79 -0.51 -22.59 1.94
N ARG A 80 -0.83 -21.89 0.86
CA ARG A 80 -1.47 -22.44 -0.35
C ARG A 80 -0.73 -22.00 -1.61
N ASP A 81 -0.59 -22.90 -2.55
CA ASP A 81 0.07 -22.66 -3.86
C ASP A 81 -0.69 -21.65 -4.75
N THR A 82 -1.96 -21.39 -4.43
CA THR A 82 -2.78 -20.36 -5.11
C THR A 82 -2.45 -18.94 -4.70
N ILE A 83 -1.63 -18.78 -3.65
CA ILE A 83 -1.23 -17.48 -3.11
C ILE A 83 0.16 -17.10 -3.62
N THR A 84 0.28 -15.86 -4.08
CA THR A 84 1.57 -15.25 -4.40
C THR A 84 1.77 -14.02 -3.54
N THR A 85 2.84 -13.96 -2.75
CA THR A 85 3.16 -12.83 -1.88
C THR A 85 4.41 -12.10 -2.37
N VAL A 86 4.27 -10.80 -2.61
CA VAL A 86 5.30 -9.94 -3.19
C VAL A 86 5.60 -8.77 -2.26
N PRO A 87 6.83 -8.65 -1.75
CA PRO A 87 7.27 -7.46 -1.03
C PRO A 87 7.49 -6.29 -2.00
N PHE A 88 7.06 -5.09 -1.60
CA PHE A 88 7.26 -3.88 -2.40
C PHE A 88 7.96 -2.75 -1.63
N MET A 89 8.10 -2.89 -0.31
CA MET A 89 8.78 -1.91 0.55
C MET A 89 9.63 -2.63 1.59
N SER A 90 10.93 -2.31 1.68
CA SER A 90 11.87 -2.96 2.61
C SER A 90 12.87 -1.97 3.22
N THR A 91 13.56 -2.41 4.27
CA THR A 91 14.68 -1.69 4.90
C THR A 91 16.01 -1.96 4.17
N SER A 92 17.10 -1.43 4.72
CA SER A 92 18.44 -1.95 4.39
C SER A 92 18.69 -3.31 5.07
N ASP A 93 19.73 -4.02 4.64
CA ASP A 93 20.26 -5.24 5.28
C ASP A 93 20.99 -4.96 6.61
N GLN A 94 21.19 -3.69 6.95
CA GLN A 94 21.81 -3.22 8.18
C GLN A 94 20.77 -2.76 9.22
N ALA A 95 19.49 -2.96 8.95
CA ALA A 95 18.42 -2.64 9.89
C ALA A 95 18.37 -3.63 11.05
N PHE A 96 17.75 -3.21 12.14
CA PHE A 96 17.55 -4.02 13.34
C PHE A 96 16.07 -4.03 13.73
N ALA A 97 15.53 -5.21 14.06
CA ALA A 97 14.32 -5.31 14.87
C ALA A 97 14.72 -5.17 16.34
N VAL A 98 14.19 -4.15 17.01
CA VAL A 98 14.58 -3.78 18.37
C VAL A 98 13.40 -4.04 19.30
N THR A 99 13.62 -4.92 20.28
CA THR A 99 12.71 -5.18 21.40
C THR A 99 13.33 -4.67 22.70
N GLU A 100 12.61 -4.76 23.80
CA GLU A 100 13.16 -4.43 25.13
C GLU A 100 14.32 -5.35 25.54
N GLN A 101 14.41 -6.54 24.96
CA GLN A 101 15.31 -7.62 25.42
C GLN A 101 16.41 -7.93 24.39
N ASP A 102 16.18 -7.67 23.10
CA ASP A 102 17.06 -8.12 22.03
C ASP A 102 17.05 -7.19 20.82
N GLN A 103 18.09 -7.30 19.99
CA GLN A 103 18.23 -6.62 18.72
C GLN A 103 18.64 -7.64 17.66
N LYS A 104 17.81 -7.85 16.64
CA LYS A 104 18.07 -8.79 15.57
C LYS A 104 18.35 -8.00 14.28
N GLN A 105 19.57 -8.15 13.72
CA GLN A 105 19.94 -7.52 12.46
C GLN A 105 19.37 -8.30 11.28
N GLY A 106 18.88 -7.57 10.26
CA GLY A 106 18.39 -8.15 9.02
C GLY A 106 17.73 -7.12 8.11
N GLU A 107 17.38 -7.55 6.91
CA GLU A 107 16.47 -6.83 6.04
C GLU A 107 15.03 -7.19 6.43
N TYR A 108 14.18 -6.19 6.59
CA TYR A 108 12.78 -6.35 6.99
C TYR A 108 11.86 -5.78 5.93
N ILE A 109 10.78 -6.49 5.67
CA ILE A 109 9.72 -6.04 4.78
C ILE A 109 8.81 -5.12 5.56
N LEU A 110 8.54 -3.93 5.01
CA LEU A 110 7.66 -2.90 5.58
C LEU A 110 6.33 -2.82 4.83
N GLY A 111 6.29 -3.36 3.62
CA GLY A 111 5.09 -3.45 2.80
C GLY A 111 5.15 -4.64 1.86
N ALA A 112 4.07 -5.43 1.84
CA ALA A 112 3.89 -6.55 0.93
C ALA A 112 2.43 -6.66 0.49
N TYR A 113 2.20 -7.23 -0.68
CA TYR A 113 0.87 -7.64 -1.09
C TYR A 113 0.85 -9.13 -1.43
N ALA A 114 -0.28 -9.75 -1.17
CA ALA A 114 -0.55 -11.11 -1.58
C ALA A 114 -1.77 -11.13 -2.51
N THR A 115 -1.69 -11.92 -3.57
CA THR A 115 -2.80 -12.22 -4.47
C THR A 115 -3.15 -13.69 -4.37
N GLU A 116 -4.44 -14.01 -4.44
CA GLU A 116 -4.95 -15.37 -4.46
C GLU A 116 -5.95 -15.51 -5.60
N THR A 117 -5.69 -16.42 -6.52
CA THR A 117 -6.59 -16.75 -7.64
C THR A 117 -7.45 -17.95 -7.24
N VAL A 118 -8.76 -17.76 -7.23
CA VAL A 118 -9.74 -18.82 -6.94
C VAL A 118 -10.57 -19.07 -8.19
N SER A 119 -10.46 -20.29 -8.75
CA SER A 119 -11.37 -20.75 -9.79
C SER A 119 -12.69 -21.18 -9.13
N GLU A 120 -13.75 -20.40 -9.29
CA GLU A 120 -15.08 -20.83 -8.89
C GLU A 120 -15.58 -21.85 -9.93
N ILE A 121 -15.54 -23.13 -9.59
CA ILE A 121 -16.32 -24.14 -10.30
C ILE A 121 -17.76 -23.93 -9.83
N SER A 122 -18.56 -23.24 -10.63
CA SER A 122 -20.00 -23.10 -10.41
C SER A 122 -20.64 -24.49 -10.56
N ALA A 123 -20.79 -25.22 -9.47
CA ALA A 123 -21.68 -26.37 -9.42
C ALA A 123 -23.10 -25.83 -9.24
N GLU A 124 -23.73 -25.38 -10.31
CA GLU A 124 -25.17 -25.22 -10.36
C GLU A 124 -25.79 -26.63 -10.39
N THR A 125 -26.28 -27.04 -9.23
CA THR A 125 -27.17 -28.22 -9.16
C THR A 125 -28.54 -27.75 -9.58
N GLU A 126 -28.85 -27.81 -10.88
CA GLU A 126 -30.23 -27.74 -11.33
C GLU A 126 -30.92 -29.06 -11.04
N GLU A 127 -31.91 -29.03 -10.13
CA GLU A 127 -32.96 -30.02 -10.09
C GLU A 127 -33.83 -29.83 -11.35
N THR A 128 -33.55 -30.60 -12.39
CA THR A 128 -34.35 -30.58 -13.59
C THR A 128 -35.48 -31.58 -13.45
N GLU A 129 -36.71 -31.08 -13.31
CA GLU A 129 -37.91 -31.87 -13.71
C GLU A 129 -37.91 -32.02 -15.23
N ILE A 130 -37.98 -33.30 -15.64
CA ILE A 130 -37.93 -33.74 -17.03
C ILE A 130 -39.21 -33.32 -17.75
N SER A 131 -39.10 -32.53 -18.81
CA SER A 131 -40.06 -32.51 -19.90
C SER A 131 -39.32 -32.49 -21.25
N GLU A 132 -39.56 -33.56 -22.04
CA GLU A 132 -39.04 -33.75 -23.39
C GLU A 132 -39.60 -32.69 -24.36
N GLU A 133 -38.75 -32.05 -25.14
CA GLU A 133 -38.76 -31.79 -26.58
C GLU A 133 -37.97 -30.56 -26.96
N ASN A 134 -37.00 -30.80 -27.79
CA ASN A 134 -36.29 -29.96 -28.77
C ASN A 134 -34.81 -29.77 -28.54
N ALA A 135 -34.07 -30.55 -29.35
CA ALA A 135 -32.65 -30.40 -29.57
C ALA A 135 -32.37 -29.19 -30.48
N GLU A 136 -31.78 -28.14 -29.93
CA GLU A 136 -30.84 -27.26 -30.63
C GLU A 136 -29.66 -27.01 -29.71
N ALA A 137 -28.47 -27.39 -30.18
CA ALA A 137 -27.23 -27.25 -29.47
C ALA A 137 -26.89 -25.77 -29.26
N SER A 138 -27.08 -25.25 -28.06
CA SER A 138 -26.41 -24.05 -27.60
C SER A 138 -25.10 -24.47 -26.96
N GLU A 139 -23.97 -24.14 -27.57
CA GLU A 139 -22.65 -24.17 -26.93
C GLU A 139 -22.69 -23.18 -25.78
N GLU A 140 -22.86 -23.69 -24.56
CA GLU A 140 -22.62 -22.92 -23.35
C GLU A 140 -21.11 -22.62 -23.25
N ILE A 141 -20.78 -21.37 -23.55
CA ILE A 141 -19.47 -20.82 -23.22
C ILE A 141 -19.46 -20.62 -21.70
N THR A 142 -18.92 -21.58 -20.97
CA THR A 142 -18.55 -21.39 -19.56
C THR A 142 -17.40 -20.41 -19.54
N GLU A 143 -17.68 -19.13 -19.33
CA GLU A 143 -16.66 -18.16 -18.95
C GLU A 143 -16.15 -18.56 -17.56
N ASP A 144 -14.97 -19.16 -17.53
CA ASP A 144 -14.18 -19.37 -16.31
C ASP A 144 -13.79 -17.98 -15.78
N THR A 145 -14.61 -17.41 -14.92
CA THR A 145 -14.31 -16.13 -14.27
C THR A 145 -13.35 -16.41 -13.11
N GLU A 146 -12.04 -16.32 -13.38
CA GLU A 146 -11.04 -16.31 -12.34
C GLU A 146 -11.24 -15.07 -11.47
N LYS A 147 -11.56 -15.26 -10.20
CA LYS A 147 -11.62 -14.20 -9.21
C LYS A 147 -10.26 -14.08 -8.51
N GLU A 148 -9.63 -12.92 -8.64
CA GLU A 148 -8.43 -12.59 -7.90
C GLU A 148 -8.80 -11.83 -6.63
N SER A 149 -8.35 -12.32 -5.48
CA SER A 149 -8.40 -11.59 -4.22
C SER A 149 -7.05 -10.99 -3.88
N ARG A 150 -7.04 -9.82 -3.22
CA ARG A 150 -5.79 -9.13 -2.87
C ARG A 150 -5.79 -8.68 -1.42
N LEU A 151 -4.68 -8.99 -0.73
CA LEU A 151 -4.35 -8.51 0.61
C LEU A 151 -3.09 -7.67 0.53
N THR A 152 -3.15 -6.39 0.93
CA THR A 152 -1.97 -5.53 1.05
C THR A 152 -1.73 -5.19 2.50
N VAL A 153 -0.51 -5.36 2.98
CA VAL A 153 -0.11 -5.11 4.36
C VAL A 153 1.03 -4.09 4.37
N ILE A 154 0.88 -3.05 5.17
CA ILE A 154 1.88 -2.04 5.43
C ILE A 154 2.15 -2.02 6.92
N ALA A 155 3.37 -2.31 7.32
CA ALA A 155 3.78 -2.40 8.72
C ALA A 155 4.03 -1.02 9.38
N ALA A 156 3.60 0.05 8.73
CA ALA A 156 3.78 1.43 9.18
C ALA A 156 2.50 2.24 8.96
N GLY A 157 1.70 2.45 9.99
CA GLY A 157 0.55 3.35 9.95
C GLY A 157 0.92 4.80 9.65
N SER A 158 2.16 5.18 9.96
CA SER A 158 2.74 6.48 9.68
C SER A 158 2.90 6.81 8.19
N LEU A 159 2.72 5.85 7.29
CA LEU A 159 2.71 6.11 5.84
C LEU A 159 1.70 7.21 5.45
N ILE A 160 0.57 7.28 6.16
CA ILE A 160 -0.52 8.25 5.93
C ILE A 160 -0.65 9.27 7.06
N ASP A 161 0.41 9.46 7.85
CA ASP A 161 0.40 10.47 8.93
C ASP A 161 0.37 11.88 8.35
N GLU A 162 -0.63 12.67 8.79
CA GLU A 162 -0.84 14.05 8.32
C GLU A 162 0.38 14.94 8.56
N GLN A 163 1.07 14.77 9.69
CA GLN A 163 2.25 15.59 10.02
C GLN A 163 3.41 15.30 9.07
N ILE A 164 3.57 14.06 8.63
CA ILE A 164 4.59 13.67 7.65
C ILE A 164 4.23 14.26 6.29
N ILE A 165 3.00 14.05 5.83
CA ILE A 165 2.52 14.47 4.51
C ILE A 165 2.56 15.99 4.37
N ASP A 166 2.12 16.74 5.38
CA ASP A 166 2.09 18.21 5.34
C ASP A 166 3.49 18.83 5.46
N THR A 167 4.39 18.17 6.20
CA THR A 167 5.76 18.68 6.39
C THR A 167 6.64 18.43 5.16
N PHE A 168 6.45 17.31 4.48
CA PHE A 168 7.31 16.87 3.38
C PHE A 168 6.52 16.68 2.09
N THR A 169 6.33 17.76 1.36
CA THR A 169 5.53 17.78 0.11
C THR A 169 6.15 17.02 -1.06
N GLU A 170 7.41 16.61 -0.96
CA GLU A 170 8.14 15.87 -1.99
C GLU A 170 8.11 14.34 -1.80
N LEU A 171 7.47 13.85 -0.72
CA LEU A 171 7.35 12.43 -0.44
C LEU A 171 6.29 11.78 -1.34
N GLU A 172 6.57 10.55 -1.72
CA GLU A 172 5.65 9.70 -2.50
C GLU A 172 4.64 8.93 -1.61
N ASN A 173 4.58 9.23 -0.31
CA ASN A 173 3.71 8.54 0.66
C ASN A 173 2.24 8.51 0.20
N THR A 174 1.71 9.69 -0.14
CA THR A 174 0.31 9.83 -0.59
C THR A 174 0.08 9.10 -1.91
N GLN A 175 1.00 9.26 -2.88
CA GLN A 175 0.86 8.59 -4.18
C GLN A 175 0.92 7.08 -4.05
N LEU A 176 1.87 6.55 -3.26
CA LEU A 176 1.97 5.12 -2.98
C LEU A 176 0.69 4.58 -2.33
N PHE A 177 0.16 5.29 -1.32
CA PHE A 177 -1.08 4.88 -0.66
C PHE A 177 -2.28 4.89 -1.62
N MET A 178 -2.42 5.92 -2.46
CA MET A 178 -3.48 6.00 -3.46
C MET A 178 -3.39 4.88 -4.49
N ASN A 179 -2.17 4.52 -4.93
CA ASN A 179 -1.97 3.39 -5.84
C ASN A 179 -2.36 2.06 -5.19
N ILE A 180 -1.99 1.85 -3.90
CA ILE A 180 -2.41 0.67 -3.15
C ILE A 180 -3.94 0.57 -3.07
N MET A 181 -4.61 1.68 -2.80
CA MET A 181 -6.07 1.71 -2.76
C MET A 181 -6.67 1.45 -4.14
N ALA A 182 -6.13 2.04 -5.19
CA ALA A 182 -6.62 1.84 -6.57
C ALA A 182 -6.49 0.38 -7.02
N VAL A 183 -5.36 -0.27 -6.70
CA VAL A 183 -5.13 -1.68 -7.08
C VAL A 183 -5.96 -2.67 -6.25
N ASN A 184 -6.27 -2.34 -5.00
CA ASN A 184 -7.08 -3.19 -4.12
C ASN A 184 -8.60 -3.07 -4.36
N PHE A 185 -9.04 -2.03 -5.08
CA PHE A 185 -10.45 -1.77 -5.37
C PHE A 185 -10.63 -1.54 -6.87
N GLU A 186 -11.10 -2.52 -7.61
CA GLU A 186 -11.22 -2.55 -9.07
C GLU A 186 -11.90 -1.33 -9.72
N ASN A 187 -12.68 -0.57 -8.97
CA ASN A 187 -13.45 0.57 -9.47
C ASN A 187 -12.89 1.94 -9.05
N VAL A 188 -11.77 1.98 -8.34
CA VAL A 188 -11.14 3.24 -7.92
C VAL A 188 -10.10 3.65 -8.96
N LYS A 189 -10.51 4.44 -9.94
CA LYS A 189 -9.54 5.11 -10.82
C LYS A 189 -8.81 6.17 -10.01
N ASN A 190 -7.50 6.07 -9.95
CA ASN A 190 -6.64 7.09 -9.34
C ASN A 190 -6.71 8.35 -10.20
N VAL A 191 -7.56 9.29 -9.81
CA VAL A 191 -7.64 10.61 -10.43
C VAL A 191 -6.72 11.54 -9.65
N SER A 192 -5.46 11.58 -10.04
CA SER A 192 -4.53 12.59 -9.55
C SER A 192 -4.99 13.96 -10.01
N ILE A 193 -5.52 14.75 -9.09
CA ILE A 193 -5.76 16.18 -9.32
C ILE A 193 -4.42 16.87 -9.01
N GLU A 194 -3.72 17.35 -10.03
CA GLU A 194 -2.54 18.17 -9.82
C GLU A 194 -2.87 19.34 -8.90
N ALA A 195 -2.05 19.52 -7.86
CA ALA A 195 -2.20 20.64 -6.95
C ALA A 195 -2.10 21.94 -7.73
N LYS A 196 -3.25 22.60 -7.93
CA LYS A 196 -3.29 23.89 -8.60
C LYS A 196 -2.70 24.92 -7.64
N SER A 197 -1.52 25.43 -7.97
CA SER A 197 -0.93 26.54 -7.23
C SER A 197 -1.94 27.68 -7.18
N LEU A 198 -2.45 27.97 -5.99
CA LEU A 198 -3.21 29.19 -5.69
C LEU A 198 -2.22 30.36 -5.54
N SER A 199 -1.43 30.63 -6.57
CA SER A 199 -0.70 31.88 -6.62
C SER A 199 -1.73 33.00 -6.76
N VAL A 200 -1.96 33.73 -5.68
CA VAL A 200 -2.71 34.97 -5.72
C VAL A 200 -1.86 35.94 -6.52
N GLU A 201 -2.21 36.15 -7.79
CA GLU A 201 -1.63 37.24 -8.57
C GLU A 201 -2.06 38.55 -7.91
N TYR A 202 -1.15 39.13 -7.13
CA TYR A 202 -1.33 40.51 -6.68
C TYR A 202 -1.20 41.42 -7.89
N ASN A 203 -2.31 42.01 -8.32
CA ASN A 203 -2.28 43.09 -9.24
C ASN A 203 -1.55 44.29 -8.59
N ALA A 204 -0.23 44.31 -8.70
CA ALA A 204 0.57 45.47 -8.32
C ALA A 204 0.26 46.60 -9.28
N VAL A 205 -0.37 47.64 -8.78
CA VAL A 205 -0.58 48.89 -9.54
C VAL A 205 0.79 49.55 -9.78
N GLN A 206 1.31 49.41 -10.98
CA GLN A 206 2.64 49.89 -11.38
C GLN A 206 2.67 51.41 -11.37
N HIS A 207 2.36 52.22 -10.75
CA HIS A 207 2.38 53.69 -10.61
C HIS A 207 1.30 54.17 -9.63
N ALA A 208 1.35 53.68 -8.40
CA ALA A 208 0.40 54.11 -7.35
C ALA A 208 0.38 55.64 -7.13
N GLY A 209 1.49 56.33 -7.41
CA GLY A 209 1.56 57.81 -7.33
C GLY A 209 0.76 58.53 -8.42
N LEU A 210 0.64 57.96 -9.59
CA LEU A 210 -0.17 58.56 -10.70
C LEU A 210 -1.68 58.37 -10.49
N PHE A 211 -2.06 57.27 -9.79
CA PHE A 211 -3.47 56.98 -9.48
C PHE A 211 -4.02 57.98 -8.45
N GLY A 212 -3.19 58.40 -7.49
CA GLY A 212 -3.58 59.39 -6.47
C GLY A 212 -3.80 60.79 -7.04
N THR A 213 -3.11 61.19 -8.13
CA THR A 213 -3.27 62.51 -8.74
C THR A 213 -4.45 62.60 -9.69
N LEU A 214 -5.02 61.51 -10.14
CA LEU A 214 -6.18 61.46 -11.05
C LEU A 214 -7.53 61.43 -10.28
N MET A 215 -7.50 61.27 -8.97
CA MET A 215 -8.69 61.18 -8.07
C MET A 215 -8.91 62.50 -7.28
N ILE A 216 -8.13 63.56 -7.51
CA ILE A 216 -8.35 64.89 -6.97
C ILE A 216 -8.84 65.78 -8.10
#